data_6a3ad798955ab2f7f8400a61b9843f71
#
_entry.id   6a3ad798955ab2f7f8400a61b9843f71
#
_cell.length_a   1.000
_cell.length_b   1.000
_cell.length_c   1.000
_cell.angle_alpha   90.00
_cell.angle_beta   90.00
_cell.angle_gamma   90.00
#
_symmetry.space_group_name_H-M   'P 1'
#
loop_
_entity.id
_entity.type
_entity.pdbx_description
1 polymer ?
#
loop_
_entity_poly.entity_id
_entity_poly.type
_entity_poly.pdbx_seq_one_letter_code
_entity_poly.pdbx_strand_id
1 'polypeptide(L)'
;ITTEDITMVASDGHKLVRCKTLAAKGNERAAFILPKKPANLMKNLLPKEQGTVTIEFDERNAVVTLESYRMVCRLIEGRYPNYNSVIPQNNPYKVTVDRLLLIGALRRVSIFSSQASSLIKLRMQENRIVISAQDIDFSTSAEETLACQYAGNPMSIGFKSTFLIDILNNISADEVVIELADPSRAGVIVPAEQEENEDLLMLLMPMMLND
;
A
#
# COMPACT_ATOMS: atom_id res chain seq x y z
N ILE A 1 -8.87 8.11 -15.46
CA ILE A 1 -8.20 8.63 -16.67
C ILE A 1 -8.58 10.08 -16.81
N THR A 2 -7.61 10.95 -17.01
CA THR A 2 -7.81 12.37 -17.32
C THR A 2 -6.97 12.76 -18.53
N THR A 3 -7.03 14.03 -18.94
CA THR A 3 -6.17 14.59 -19.99
C THR A 3 -4.73 14.82 -19.52
N GLU A 4 -4.43 14.59 -18.26
CA GLU A 4 -3.12 14.83 -17.66
C GLU A 4 -2.49 13.54 -17.11
N ASP A 5 -3.31 12.60 -16.63
CA ASP A 5 -2.84 11.41 -15.90
C ASP A 5 -3.77 10.20 -16.03
N ILE A 6 -3.25 9.06 -15.61
CA ILE A 6 -4.03 7.87 -15.28
C ILE A 6 -3.83 7.56 -13.80
N THR A 7 -4.91 7.52 -13.03
CA THR A 7 -4.90 7.15 -11.61
C THR A 7 -5.57 5.80 -11.42
N MET A 8 -4.86 4.86 -10.81
CA MET A 8 -5.36 3.54 -10.42
C MET A 8 -5.49 3.48 -8.90
N VAL A 9 -6.63 3.00 -8.43
CA VAL A 9 -6.92 2.89 -6.99
C VAL A 9 -7.50 1.51 -6.68
N ALA A 10 -7.03 0.91 -5.61
CA ALA A 10 -7.60 -0.32 -5.07
C ALA A 10 -7.64 -0.27 -3.53
N SER A 11 -8.68 -0.86 -2.95
CA SER A 11 -8.85 -0.93 -1.49
C SER A 11 -9.62 -2.17 -1.08
N ASP A 12 -9.36 -2.66 0.14
CA ASP A 12 -10.09 -3.73 0.80
C ASP A 12 -10.76 -3.27 2.12
N GLY A 13 -10.78 -1.95 2.35
CA GLY A 13 -11.30 -1.34 3.57
C GLY A 13 -10.27 -1.22 4.72
N HIS A 14 -9.17 -1.95 4.67
CA HIS A 14 -8.09 -1.90 5.67
C HIS A 14 -6.83 -1.24 5.12
N LYS A 15 -6.59 -1.38 3.86
CA LYS A 15 -5.49 -0.77 3.12
C LYS A 15 -6.00 -0.22 1.79
N LEU A 16 -5.30 0.78 1.28
CA LEU A 16 -5.57 1.39 -0.01
C LEU A 16 -4.26 1.64 -0.73
N VAL A 17 -4.26 1.46 -2.03
CA VAL A 17 -3.20 1.90 -2.91
C VAL A 17 -3.76 2.87 -3.93
N ARG A 18 -3.07 3.97 -4.15
CA ARG A 18 -3.25 4.90 -5.26
C ARG A 18 -1.92 5.00 -6.01
N CYS A 19 -1.96 4.66 -7.28
CA CYS A 19 -0.85 4.86 -8.20
C CYS A 19 -1.34 5.80 -9.30
N LYS A 20 -0.67 6.94 -9.45
CA LYS A 20 -0.92 7.93 -10.48
C LYS A 20 0.27 7.96 -11.41
N THR A 21 0.03 7.88 -12.72
CA THR A 21 1.09 8.03 -13.73
C THR A 21 0.80 9.20 -14.65
N LEU A 22 1.82 10.02 -14.87
CA LEU A 22 1.83 11.14 -15.83
C LEU A 22 2.35 10.72 -17.20
N ALA A 23 2.95 9.52 -17.31
CA ALA A 23 3.47 8.98 -18.57
C ALA A 23 2.36 8.58 -19.56
N ALA A 24 1.14 8.39 -19.07
CA ALA A 24 -0.02 8.05 -19.89
C ALA A 24 -1.22 8.94 -19.51
N LYS A 25 -2.02 9.28 -20.50
CA LYS A 25 -3.19 10.14 -20.35
C LYS A 25 -4.29 9.76 -21.35
N GLY A 26 -5.52 10.18 -21.11
CA GLY A 26 -6.63 10.03 -22.02
C GLY A 26 -6.88 11.29 -22.89
N ASN A 27 -7.70 11.13 -23.91
CA ASN A 27 -8.19 12.27 -24.69
C ASN A 27 -9.36 12.98 -23.99
N GLU A 28 -10.04 12.28 -23.10
CA GLU A 28 -11.17 12.75 -22.30
C GLU A 28 -11.16 12.12 -20.91
N ARG A 29 -12.00 12.68 -20.03
CA ARG A 29 -12.15 12.14 -18.68
C ARG A 29 -13.01 10.88 -18.70
N ALA A 30 -12.46 9.78 -18.20
CA ALA A 30 -13.16 8.52 -18.10
C ALA A 30 -12.79 7.78 -16.81
N ALA A 31 -13.69 6.91 -16.35
CA ALA A 31 -13.44 6.05 -15.20
C ALA A 31 -14.24 4.75 -15.31
N PHE A 32 -13.67 3.66 -14.86
CA PHE A 32 -14.33 2.36 -14.78
C PHE A 32 -13.83 1.56 -13.58
N ILE A 33 -14.60 0.57 -13.16
CA ILE A 33 -14.24 -0.31 -12.04
C ILE A 33 -13.90 -1.69 -12.59
N LEU A 34 -12.61 -2.01 -12.56
CA LEU A 34 -12.10 -3.31 -13.01
C LEU A 34 -12.28 -4.35 -11.90
N PRO A 35 -12.93 -5.51 -12.16
CA PRO A 35 -13.04 -6.58 -11.17
C PRO A 35 -11.69 -7.19 -10.80
N LYS A 36 -11.58 -7.74 -9.60
CA LYS A 36 -10.36 -8.34 -9.06
C LYS A 36 -9.81 -9.47 -9.94
N LYS A 37 -10.67 -10.32 -10.50
CA LYS A 37 -10.22 -11.47 -11.32
C LYS A 37 -9.51 -11.02 -12.61
N PRO A 38 -10.05 -10.14 -13.45
CA PRO A 38 -9.34 -9.56 -14.58
C PRO A 38 -8.04 -8.85 -14.18
N ALA A 39 -8.06 -8.05 -13.09
CA ALA A 39 -6.86 -7.37 -12.61
C ALA A 39 -5.73 -8.37 -12.26
N ASN A 40 -6.05 -9.47 -11.58
CA ASN A 40 -5.08 -10.53 -11.28
C ASN A 40 -4.57 -11.25 -12.54
N LEU A 41 -5.40 -11.44 -13.56
CA LEU A 41 -4.95 -11.99 -14.84
C LEU A 41 -3.98 -11.04 -15.52
N MET A 42 -4.27 -9.75 -15.56
CA MET A 42 -3.36 -8.74 -16.11
C MET A 42 -2.03 -8.73 -15.35
N LYS A 43 -2.04 -8.75 -14.03
CA LYS A 43 -0.81 -8.82 -13.20
C LYS A 43 0.09 -9.99 -13.60
N ASN A 44 -0.49 -11.14 -14.00
CA ASN A 44 0.27 -12.34 -14.37
C ASN A 44 0.71 -12.36 -15.85
N LEU A 45 0.00 -11.63 -16.72
CA LEU A 45 0.26 -11.61 -18.15
C LEU A 45 1.22 -10.47 -18.54
N LEU A 46 1.00 -9.27 -18.02
CA LEU A 46 1.78 -8.07 -18.38
C LEU A 46 3.30 -8.24 -18.29
N PRO A 47 3.87 -8.88 -17.24
CA PRO A 47 5.32 -9.08 -17.16
C PRO A 47 5.91 -10.02 -18.25
N LYS A 48 5.06 -10.75 -18.96
CA LYS A 48 5.46 -11.71 -20.01
C LYS A 48 5.35 -11.14 -21.42
N GLU A 49 4.72 -9.99 -21.55
CA GLU A 49 4.49 -9.32 -22.82
C GLU A 49 5.51 -8.19 -23.00
N GLN A 50 5.89 -7.96 -24.23
CA GLN A 50 6.71 -6.82 -24.63
C GLN A 50 5.87 -5.96 -25.57
N GLY A 51 5.85 -4.65 -25.35
CA GLY A 51 5.12 -3.74 -26.24
C GLY A 51 3.95 -3.02 -25.56
N THR A 52 3.02 -2.58 -26.38
CA THR A 52 1.92 -1.72 -25.95
C THR A 52 0.70 -2.53 -25.51
N VAL A 53 0.10 -2.13 -24.40
CA VAL A 53 -1.20 -2.64 -23.95
C VAL A 53 -2.28 -1.66 -24.37
N THR A 54 -3.29 -2.15 -25.09
CA THR A 54 -4.46 -1.35 -25.45
C THR A 54 -5.64 -1.75 -24.58
N ILE A 55 -6.25 -0.77 -23.92
CA ILE A 55 -7.46 -0.96 -23.12
C ILE A 55 -8.60 -0.16 -23.76
N GLU A 56 -9.58 -0.86 -24.28
CA GLU A 56 -10.83 -0.30 -24.79
C GLU A 56 -11.94 -0.63 -23.79
N PHE A 57 -12.82 0.31 -23.51
CA PHE A 57 -13.92 0.08 -22.55
C PHE A 57 -15.16 0.88 -22.93
N ASP A 58 -16.30 0.32 -22.55
CA ASP A 58 -17.61 0.97 -22.56
C ASP A 58 -18.18 1.02 -21.12
N GLU A 59 -19.46 1.31 -20.96
CA GLU A 59 -20.12 1.36 -19.66
C GLU A 59 -20.16 0.00 -18.93
N ARG A 60 -20.00 -1.13 -19.63
CA ARG A 60 -20.20 -2.47 -19.11
C ARG A 60 -19.02 -3.40 -19.25
N ASN A 61 -18.19 -3.19 -20.25
CA ASN A 61 -17.15 -4.12 -20.63
C ASN A 61 -15.81 -3.42 -20.82
N ALA A 62 -14.73 -4.15 -20.60
CA ALA A 62 -13.41 -3.76 -21.04
C ALA A 62 -12.77 -4.87 -21.87
N VAL A 63 -12.02 -4.46 -22.88
CA VAL A 63 -11.21 -5.30 -23.74
C VAL A 63 -9.77 -4.88 -23.55
N VAL A 64 -8.93 -5.81 -23.12
CA VAL A 64 -7.49 -5.60 -23.00
C VAL A 64 -6.81 -6.42 -24.06
N THR A 65 -6.12 -5.74 -24.97
CA THR A 65 -5.37 -6.35 -26.06
C THR A 65 -3.88 -6.23 -25.77
N LEU A 66 -3.24 -7.37 -25.75
CA LEU A 66 -1.81 -7.58 -25.62
C LEU A 66 -1.29 -8.18 -26.94
N GLU A 67 0.02 -8.29 -27.09
CA GLU A 67 0.59 -8.90 -28.31
C GLU A 67 0.09 -10.33 -28.53
N SER A 68 0.13 -11.16 -27.49
CA SER A 68 -0.23 -12.59 -27.55
C SER A 68 -1.62 -12.91 -27.02
N TYR A 69 -2.30 -11.97 -26.36
CA TYR A 69 -3.57 -12.23 -25.67
C TYR A 69 -4.59 -11.12 -25.91
N ARG A 70 -5.84 -11.53 -25.91
CA ARG A 70 -7.00 -10.61 -25.82
C ARG A 70 -7.91 -11.05 -24.70
N MET A 71 -8.11 -10.17 -23.74
CA MET A 71 -8.98 -10.40 -22.58
C MET A 71 -10.21 -9.51 -22.69
N VAL A 72 -11.39 -10.12 -22.54
CA VAL A 72 -12.66 -9.40 -22.45
C VAL A 72 -13.22 -9.64 -21.04
N CYS A 73 -13.63 -8.59 -20.37
CA CYS A 73 -14.25 -8.71 -19.06
C CYS A 73 -15.41 -7.73 -18.88
N ARG A 74 -16.37 -8.12 -18.05
CA ARG A 74 -17.44 -7.23 -17.61
C ARG A 74 -16.92 -6.35 -16.47
N LEU A 75 -17.23 -5.07 -16.52
CA LEU A 75 -16.91 -4.09 -15.49
C LEU A 75 -17.91 -4.15 -14.33
N ILE A 76 -17.53 -3.64 -13.18
CA ILE A 76 -18.44 -3.47 -12.04
C ILE A 76 -19.23 -2.18 -12.26
N GLU A 77 -20.55 -2.30 -12.28
CA GLU A 77 -21.45 -1.16 -12.38
C GLU A 77 -21.45 -0.35 -11.08
N GLY A 78 -21.52 0.98 -11.20
CA GLY A 78 -21.64 1.88 -10.07
C GLY A 78 -20.52 2.90 -9.99
N ARG A 79 -20.51 3.64 -8.88
CA ARG A 79 -19.52 4.68 -8.59
C ARG A 79 -18.45 4.12 -7.65
N TYR A 80 -17.18 4.30 -8.00
CA TYR A 80 -16.09 4.02 -7.06
C TYR A 80 -16.19 4.96 -5.85
N PRO A 81 -15.95 4.46 -4.61
CA PRO A 81 -15.97 5.29 -3.41
C PRO A 81 -15.03 6.50 -3.51
N ASN A 82 -15.38 7.59 -2.82
CA ASN A 82 -14.51 8.76 -2.73
C ASN A 82 -13.29 8.44 -1.85
N TYR A 83 -12.30 7.80 -2.43
CA TYR A 83 -11.07 7.38 -1.75
C TYR A 83 -10.24 8.57 -1.23
N ASN A 84 -10.34 9.74 -1.84
CA ASN A 84 -9.60 10.92 -1.38
C ASN A 84 -10.01 11.37 0.03
N SER A 85 -11.24 11.08 0.44
CA SER A 85 -11.72 11.44 1.79
C SER A 85 -11.10 10.63 2.92
N VAL A 86 -10.51 9.47 2.63
CA VAL A 86 -9.87 8.61 3.63
C VAL A 86 -8.35 8.76 3.68
N ILE A 87 -7.75 9.44 2.70
CA ILE A 87 -6.32 9.73 2.67
C ILE A 87 -6.03 10.93 3.58
N PRO A 88 -5.26 10.77 4.68
CA PRO A 88 -4.89 11.88 5.54
C PRO A 88 -4.10 12.94 4.77
N GLN A 89 -4.47 14.20 4.92
CA GLN A 89 -3.80 15.32 4.25
C GLN A 89 -2.64 15.89 5.07
N ASN A 90 -2.62 15.64 6.39
CA ASN A 90 -1.65 16.20 7.31
C ASN A 90 -1.17 15.11 8.27
N ASN A 91 -0.11 14.45 7.92
CA ASN A 91 0.63 13.52 8.78
C ASN A 91 2.00 14.15 9.10
N PRO A 92 2.16 14.82 10.25
CA PRO A 92 3.35 15.61 10.55
C PRO A 92 4.58 14.77 10.89
N TYR A 93 4.38 13.53 11.32
CA TYR A 93 5.48 12.65 11.73
C TYR A 93 5.88 11.74 10.57
N LYS A 94 7.15 11.85 10.17
CA LYS A 94 7.72 11.08 9.05
C LYS A 94 8.83 10.18 9.56
N VAL A 95 8.73 8.91 9.24
CA VAL A 95 9.73 7.89 9.56
C VAL A 95 10.31 7.39 8.24
N THR A 96 11.58 7.69 7.96
CA THR A 96 12.28 7.13 6.81
C THR A 96 13.11 5.93 7.25
N VAL A 97 12.91 4.80 6.58
CA VAL A 97 13.53 3.53 6.97
C VAL A 97 13.83 2.67 5.74
N ASP A 98 14.92 1.90 5.81
CA ASP A 98 15.24 0.88 4.81
C ASP A 98 14.11 -0.15 4.73
N ARG A 99 13.58 -0.32 3.54
CA ARG A 99 12.42 -1.17 3.26
C ARG A 99 12.68 -2.65 3.50
N LEU A 100 13.84 -3.15 3.08
CA LEU A 100 14.17 -4.58 3.21
C LEU A 100 14.50 -4.94 4.64
N LEU A 101 15.20 -4.07 5.37
CA LEU A 101 15.44 -4.26 6.80
C LEU A 101 14.13 -4.26 7.59
N LEU A 102 13.22 -3.35 7.26
CA LEU A 102 11.89 -3.31 7.89
C LEU A 102 11.09 -4.59 7.61
N ILE A 103 11.03 -5.04 6.36
CA ILE A 103 10.36 -6.30 5.99
C ILE A 103 10.96 -7.49 6.75
N GLY A 104 12.30 -7.56 6.84
CA GLY A 104 13.01 -8.62 7.55
C GLY A 104 12.65 -8.66 9.04
N ALA A 105 12.68 -7.51 9.71
CA ALA A 105 12.30 -7.39 11.12
C ALA A 105 10.83 -7.73 11.35
N LEU A 106 9.92 -7.20 10.52
CA LEU A 106 8.50 -7.52 10.59
C LEU A 106 8.24 -9.03 10.47
N ARG A 107 8.91 -9.71 9.54
CA ARG A 107 8.77 -11.17 9.36
C ARG A 107 9.23 -11.94 10.58
N ARG A 108 10.36 -11.57 11.19
CA ARG A 108 10.87 -12.24 12.40
C ARG A 108 9.98 -12.00 13.60
N VAL A 109 9.65 -10.75 13.88
CA VAL A 109 8.85 -10.35 15.04
C VAL A 109 7.41 -10.88 14.93
N SER A 110 6.81 -10.89 13.73
CA SER A 110 5.42 -11.34 13.53
C SER A 110 5.19 -12.81 13.87
N ILE A 111 6.24 -13.65 13.91
CA ILE A 111 6.13 -15.06 14.35
C ILE A 111 5.60 -15.15 15.79
N PHE A 112 5.88 -14.13 16.61
CA PHE A 112 5.51 -14.06 18.01
C PHE A 112 4.20 -13.27 18.25
N SER A 113 3.50 -12.89 17.19
CA SER A 113 2.17 -12.25 17.29
C SER A 113 1.07 -13.29 17.34
N SER A 114 -0.05 -12.96 17.99
CA SER A 114 -1.24 -13.80 17.94
C SER A 114 -1.68 -14.06 16.48
N GLN A 115 -1.93 -15.32 16.15
CA GLN A 115 -2.38 -15.71 14.80
C GLN A 115 -3.72 -15.07 14.42
N ALA A 116 -4.57 -14.80 15.40
CA ALA A 116 -5.88 -14.19 15.16
C ALA A 116 -5.77 -12.74 14.69
N SER A 117 -4.88 -11.95 15.30
CA SER A 117 -4.73 -10.52 15.02
C SER A 117 -3.58 -10.22 14.06
N SER A 118 -2.49 -10.96 14.13
CA SER A 118 -1.20 -10.63 13.50
C SER A 118 -0.76 -9.20 13.85
N LEU A 119 -1.08 -8.74 15.07
CA LEU A 119 -0.79 -7.40 15.55
C LEU A 119 0.71 -7.24 15.81
N ILE A 120 1.29 -6.19 15.28
CA ILE A 120 2.61 -5.69 15.65
C ILE A 120 2.48 -4.26 16.15
N LYS A 121 3.34 -3.90 17.10
CA LYS A 121 3.48 -2.53 17.62
C LYS A 121 4.76 -1.92 17.07
N LEU A 122 4.64 -0.77 16.45
CA LEU A 122 5.76 0.08 16.04
C LEU A 122 5.88 1.22 17.05
N ARG A 123 7.02 1.33 17.71
CA ARG A 123 7.33 2.44 18.62
C ARG A 123 8.45 3.28 18.03
N MET A 124 8.09 4.46 17.53
CA MET A 124 9.03 5.45 17.00
C MET A 124 9.65 6.22 18.15
N GLN A 125 10.96 6.37 18.09
CA GLN A 125 11.77 7.21 18.96
C GLN A 125 12.84 7.89 18.09
N GLU A 126 13.52 8.88 18.65
CA GLU A 126 14.55 9.59 17.88
C GLU A 126 15.55 8.63 17.23
N ASN A 127 15.60 8.67 15.90
CA ASN A 127 16.46 7.86 15.02
C ASN A 127 16.36 6.33 15.16
N ARG A 128 15.29 5.83 15.76
CA ARG A 128 15.04 4.39 15.87
C ARG A 128 13.55 4.04 15.86
N ILE A 129 13.26 2.89 15.33
CA ILE A 129 11.95 2.24 15.41
C ILE A 129 12.10 0.90 16.12
N VAL A 130 11.29 0.68 17.16
CA VAL A 130 11.21 -0.59 17.85
C VAL A 130 9.97 -1.31 17.41
N ILE A 131 10.15 -2.52 16.87
CA ILE A 131 9.08 -3.38 16.38
C ILE A 131 8.88 -4.47 17.41
N SER A 132 7.67 -4.61 17.93
CA SER A 132 7.37 -5.66 18.93
C SER A 132 6.07 -6.38 18.61
N ALA A 133 5.99 -7.62 19.05
CA ALA A 133 4.79 -8.45 19.01
C ALA A 133 4.72 -9.31 20.26
N GLN A 134 3.51 -9.69 20.62
CA GLN A 134 3.24 -10.55 21.77
C GLN A 134 2.05 -11.45 21.48
N ASP A 135 2.16 -12.70 21.87
CA ASP A 135 1.05 -13.64 21.98
C ASP A 135 0.86 -14.00 23.45
N ILE A 136 -0.22 -13.49 24.05
CA ILE A 136 -0.52 -13.68 25.47
C ILE A 136 -0.89 -15.14 25.76
N ASP A 137 -1.61 -15.79 24.83
CA ASP A 137 -2.09 -17.16 25.00
C ASP A 137 -0.93 -18.15 25.07
N PHE A 138 0.12 -17.91 24.29
CA PHE A 138 1.33 -18.73 24.26
C PHE A 138 2.47 -18.17 25.10
N SER A 139 2.27 -17.03 25.78
CA SER A 139 3.29 -16.35 26.59
C SER A 139 4.60 -16.11 25.84
N THR A 140 4.51 -15.79 24.56
CA THR A 140 5.64 -15.49 23.68
C THR A 140 5.67 -14.02 23.29
N SER A 141 6.88 -13.48 23.14
CA SER A 141 7.07 -12.12 22.65
C SER A 141 8.40 -11.97 21.93
N ALA A 142 8.47 -10.97 21.09
CA ALA A 142 9.71 -10.56 20.42
C ALA A 142 9.77 -9.05 20.27
N GLU A 143 10.99 -8.53 20.28
CA GLU A 143 11.26 -7.12 20.01
C GLU A 143 12.52 -7.01 19.15
N GLU A 144 12.50 -6.13 18.16
CA GLU A 144 13.64 -5.80 17.30
C GLU A 144 13.72 -4.30 17.09
N THR A 145 14.94 -3.76 17.08
CA THR A 145 15.19 -2.33 16.88
C THR A 145 15.89 -2.11 15.55
N LEU A 146 15.38 -1.16 14.76
CA LEU A 146 15.98 -0.70 13.53
C LEU A 146 16.36 0.78 13.64
N ALA A 147 17.46 1.16 12.98
CA ALA A 147 17.76 2.57 12.73
C ALA A 147 16.77 3.15 11.70
N CYS A 148 16.35 4.36 11.89
CA CYS A 148 15.51 5.12 10.97
C CYS A 148 15.80 6.61 11.11
N GLN A 149 15.31 7.42 10.19
CA GLN A 149 15.30 8.88 10.33
C GLN A 149 13.93 9.28 10.91
N TYR A 150 13.92 9.72 12.16
CA TYR A 150 12.73 10.19 12.86
C TYR A 150 13.11 11.25 13.90
N ALA A 151 12.47 12.40 13.84
CA ALA A 151 12.73 13.54 14.75
C ALA A 151 11.44 14.01 15.45
N GLY A 152 10.38 13.20 15.46
CA GLY A 152 9.10 13.51 16.11
C GLY A 152 9.07 13.10 17.59
N ASN A 153 7.96 13.40 18.25
CA ASN A 153 7.68 12.91 19.60
C ASN A 153 7.58 11.37 19.60
N PRO A 154 8.00 10.70 20.68
CA PRO A 154 7.81 9.27 20.81
C PRO A 154 6.33 8.87 20.62
N MET A 155 6.08 7.90 19.74
CA MET A 155 4.73 7.44 19.41
C MET A 155 4.72 5.93 19.22
N SER A 156 3.64 5.29 19.64
CA SER A 156 3.38 3.87 19.36
C SER A 156 2.13 3.72 18.51
N ILE A 157 2.18 2.85 17.50
CA ILE A 157 1.03 2.54 16.64
C ILE A 157 1.02 1.03 16.35
N GLY A 158 -0.18 0.45 16.30
CA GLY A 158 -0.39 -0.94 15.96
C GLY A 158 -0.76 -1.12 14.50
N PHE A 159 -0.22 -2.14 13.85
CA PHE A 159 -0.62 -2.55 12.51
C PHE A 159 -0.74 -4.07 12.39
N LYS A 160 -1.54 -4.52 11.42
CA LYS A 160 -1.52 -5.92 11.02
C LYS A 160 -0.25 -6.19 10.21
N SER A 161 0.63 -7.04 10.72
CA SER A 161 1.95 -7.31 10.13
C SER A 161 1.86 -7.78 8.67
N THR A 162 0.89 -8.65 8.38
CA THR A 162 0.68 -9.18 7.03
C THR A 162 0.32 -8.10 6.01
N PHE A 163 -0.43 -7.07 6.43
CA PHE A 163 -0.80 -5.97 5.54
C PHE A 163 0.37 -5.01 5.32
N LEU A 164 1.12 -4.70 6.38
CA LEU A 164 2.30 -3.84 6.26
C LEU A 164 3.37 -4.50 5.39
N ILE A 165 3.64 -5.79 5.58
CA ILE A 165 4.57 -6.55 4.74
C ILE A 165 4.11 -6.59 3.27
N ASP A 166 2.79 -6.77 3.03
CA ASP A 166 2.24 -6.77 1.68
C ASP A 166 2.43 -5.41 0.98
N ILE A 167 2.17 -4.31 1.69
CA ILE A 167 2.43 -2.95 1.20
C ILE A 167 3.91 -2.79 0.82
N LEU A 168 4.83 -3.10 1.74
CA LEU A 168 6.26 -2.92 1.53
C LEU A 168 6.82 -3.80 0.40
N ASN A 169 6.25 -4.99 0.17
CA ASN A 169 6.64 -5.85 -0.96
C ASN A 169 6.19 -5.31 -2.33
N ASN A 170 5.25 -4.37 -2.37
CA ASN A 170 4.77 -3.75 -3.61
C ASN A 170 5.33 -2.33 -3.84
N ILE A 171 6.38 -1.96 -3.12
CA ILE A 171 7.19 -0.76 -3.34
C ILE A 171 8.56 -1.20 -3.84
N SER A 172 9.07 -0.58 -4.89
CA SER A 172 10.38 -0.92 -5.49
C SER A 172 11.54 -0.12 -4.88
N ALA A 173 11.29 1.03 -4.27
CA ALA A 173 12.31 1.87 -3.66
C ALA A 173 13.06 1.18 -2.51
N ASP A 174 14.33 1.54 -2.29
CA ASP A 174 15.15 1.02 -1.19
C ASP A 174 14.69 1.54 0.16
N GLU A 175 14.30 2.80 0.25
CA GLU A 175 13.76 3.43 1.45
C GLU A 175 12.28 3.79 1.28
N VAL A 176 11.55 3.74 2.37
CA VAL A 176 10.16 4.16 2.46
C VAL A 176 9.98 5.23 3.53
N VAL A 177 9.04 6.12 3.31
CA VAL A 177 8.56 7.07 4.31
C VAL A 177 7.20 6.62 4.83
N ILE A 178 7.11 6.43 6.14
CA ILE A 178 5.86 6.17 6.85
C ILE A 178 5.43 7.51 7.48
N GLU A 179 4.32 8.06 7.02
CA GLU A 179 3.77 9.31 7.51
C GLU A 179 2.64 9.03 8.48
N LEU A 180 2.71 9.58 9.68
CA LEU A 180 1.81 9.34 10.80
C LEU A 180 1.32 10.65 11.42
N ALA A 181 0.15 10.63 12.03
CA ALA A 181 -0.38 11.76 12.82
C ALA A 181 -0.58 11.36 14.29
N ASP A 182 -1.33 10.30 14.53
CA ASP A 182 -1.61 9.75 15.84
C ASP A 182 -1.92 8.24 15.72
N PRO A 183 -1.96 7.49 16.85
CA PRO A 183 -2.14 6.03 16.82
C PRO A 183 -3.49 5.53 16.28
N SER A 184 -4.48 6.41 16.13
CA SER A 184 -5.84 6.05 15.70
C SER A 184 -6.11 6.35 14.21
N ARG A 185 -5.22 7.11 13.57
CA ARG A 185 -5.37 7.53 12.17
C ARG A 185 -4.54 6.67 11.24
N ALA A 186 -5.03 6.52 10.01
CA ALA A 186 -4.32 5.78 8.98
C ALA A 186 -2.89 6.29 8.78
N GLY A 187 -1.95 5.36 8.71
CA GLY A 187 -0.60 5.63 8.23
C GLY A 187 -0.57 5.70 6.71
N VAL A 188 0.20 6.63 6.17
CA VAL A 188 0.50 6.73 4.74
C VAL A 188 1.93 6.24 4.52
N ILE A 189 2.12 5.38 3.53
CA ILE A 189 3.42 4.80 3.19
C ILE A 189 3.70 5.14 1.74
N VAL A 190 4.83 5.80 1.51
CA VAL A 190 5.27 6.20 0.18
C VAL A 190 6.72 5.79 -0.04
N PRO A 191 7.18 5.58 -1.28
CA PRO A 191 8.60 5.52 -1.59
C PRO A 191 9.30 6.80 -1.11
N ALA A 192 10.51 6.71 -0.58
CA ALA A 192 11.30 7.90 -0.25
C ALA A 192 11.63 8.72 -1.50
N GLU A 193 11.88 8.03 -2.60
CA GLU A 193 12.01 8.61 -3.94
C GLU A 193 10.94 8.00 -4.84
N GLN A 194 10.08 8.84 -5.41
CA GLN A 194 9.08 8.43 -6.40
C GLN A 194 9.76 8.16 -7.74
N GLU A 195 9.27 7.17 -8.47
CA GLU A 195 9.68 6.97 -9.86
C GLU A 195 9.27 8.17 -10.72
N GLU A 196 10.05 8.43 -11.78
CA GLU A 196 9.75 9.54 -12.69
C GLU A 196 8.35 9.38 -13.28
N ASN A 197 7.56 10.44 -13.24
CA ASN A 197 6.17 10.46 -13.69
C ASN A 197 5.20 9.55 -12.92
N GLU A 198 5.57 9.08 -11.74
CA GLU A 198 4.69 8.31 -10.86
C GLU A 198 4.45 9.00 -9.52
N ASP A 199 3.25 8.82 -8.95
CA ASP A 199 2.90 9.19 -7.58
C ASP A 199 2.23 7.98 -6.93
N LEU A 200 3.02 7.18 -6.22
CA LEU A 200 2.58 6.01 -5.48
C LEU A 200 2.33 6.37 -4.02
N LEU A 201 1.14 6.09 -3.55
CA LEU A 201 0.73 6.24 -2.17
C LEU A 201 0.00 4.99 -1.71
N MET A 202 0.38 4.48 -0.56
CA MET A 202 -0.33 3.39 0.11
C MET A 202 -0.78 3.83 1.49
N LEU A 203 -1.98 3.41 1.88
CA LEU A 203 -2.58 3.72 3.17
C LEU A 203 -2.82 2.41 3.93
N LEU A 204 -2.57 2.44 5.23
CA LEU A 204 -2.84 1.33 6.14
C LEU A 204 -3.58 1.81 7.38
N MET A 205 -4.73 1.20 7.64
CA MET A 205 -5.49 1.45 8.86
C MET A 205 -4.77 0.85 10.08
N PRO A 206 -4.66 1.61 11.18
CA PRO A 206 -4.05 1.10 12.40
C PRO A 206 -4.97 0.09 13.10
N MET A 207 -4.37 -0.69 13.97
CA MET A 207 -5.05 -1.53 14.96
C MET A 207 -4.87 -0.93 16.34
N MET A 208 -5.93 -0.98 17.16
CA MET A 208 -5.85 -0.50 18.54
C MET A 208 -4.84 -1.33 19.33
N LEU A 209 -3.99 -0.65 20.08
CA LEU A 209 -3.11 -1.26 21.06
C LEU A 209 -3.88 -1.36 22.37
N ASN A 210 -3.93 -2.56 22.94
CA ASN A 210 -4.42 -2.76 24.30
C ASN A 210 -3.19 -2.60 25.21
N ASP A 211 -3.00 -1.39 25.73
CA ASP A 211 -1.99 -1.10 26.76
C ASP A 211 -2.50 -1.50 28.14
#